data_6047f308bc8e24a45ce7d3a953daa0c1
#
_entry.id   6047f308bc8e24a45ce7d3a953daa0c1
#
_cell.length_a   1.000
_cell.length_b   1.000
_cell.length_c   1.000
_cell.angle_alpha   90.00
_cell.angle_beta   90.00
_cell.angle_gamma   90.00
#
_symmetry.space_group_name_H-M   'P 1'
#
loop_
_entity.id
_entity.type
_entity.pdbx_description
1 polymer ?
#
loop_
_entity_poly.entity_id
_entity_poly.type
_entity_poly.pdbx_seq_one_letter_code
_entity_poly.pdbx_strand_id
1 'polypeptide(L)'
;MVGTGKTLTVVDIVEINRRMISHFGGIFFQGDDNLANRGSLEYVLAEIYGSLYGQELYPDIFQKAGLIAWRIIVGHIFHDGNKRTRMESCRLFLELNGHKLQMDIEIVDVALRIATHEIEFNDFVDWLKIRTIAAE
;
A
#
# COMPACT_ATOMS: atom_id res chain seq x y z
N MET A 1 -18.45 10.18 11.52
CA MET A 1 -17.16 9.67 11.99
C MET A 1 -16.36 9.13 10.82
N VAL A 2 -15.12 9.54 10.74
CA VAL A 2 -14.20 9.03 9.72
C VAL A 2 -13.35 7.90 10.30
N GLY A 3 -12.79 7.06 9.45
CA GLY A 3 -11.84 6.05 9.87
C GLY A 3 -12.44 4.84 10.55
N THR A 4 -13.62 4.40 10.09
CA THR A 4 -14.29 3.24 10.69
C THR A 4 -13.78 1.91 10.16
N GLY A 5 -13.03 1.91 9.06
CA GLY A 5 -12.47 0.70 8.47
C GLY A 5 -11.24 0.21 9.21
N LYS A 6 -10.84 -1.02 8.91
CA LYS A 6 -9.61 -1.60 9.46
C LYS A 6 -8.40 -1.10 8.69
N THR A 7 -7.26 -1.00 9.36
CA THR A 7 -6.05 -0.48 8.74
C THR A 7 -4.83 -1.29 9.16
N LEU A 8 -3.72 -1.01 8.47
CA LEU A 8 -2.40 -1.53 8.81
C LEU A 8 -1.66 -0.49 9.64
N THR A 9 -0.81 -0.97 10.55
CA THR A 9 0.09 -0.10 11.32
C THR A 9 1.48 -0.11 10.69
N VAL A 10 2.36 0.78 11.17
CA VAL A 10 3.77 0.78 10.76
C VAL A 10 4.37 -0.60 11.02
N VAL A 11 4.09 -1.19 12.19
CA VAL A 11 4.62 -2.52 12.55
C VAL A 11 4.17 -3.57 11.54
N ASP A 12 2.92 -3.53 11.12
CA ASP A 12 2.40 -4.47 10.13
C ASP A 12 3.14 -4.36 8.79
N ILE A 13 3.36 -3.15 8.32
CA ILE A 13 4.02 -2.93 7.02
C ILE A 13 5.50 -3.28 7.08
N VAL A 14 6.17 -2.98 8.20
CA VAL A 14 7.55 -3.43 8.43
C VAL A 14 7.62 -4.95 8.39
N GLU A 15 6.69 -5.63 9.03
CA GLU A 15 6.66 -7.10 9.03
C GLU A 15 6.40 -7.67 7.64
N ILE A 16 5.53 -7.02 6.86
CA ILE A 16 5.32 -7.41 5.45
C ILE A 16 6.64 -7.28 4.69
N ASN A 17 7.36 -6.17 4.84
CA ASN A 17 8.66 -5.97 4.19
C ASN A 17 9.66 -7.06 4.59
N ARG A 18 9.75 -7.35 5.89
CA ARG A 18 10.65 -8.40 6.39
C ARG A 18 10.35 -9.75 5.75
N ARG A 19 9.07 -10.13 5.69
CA ARG A 19 8.65 -11.40 5.10
C ARG A 19 8.91 -11.44 3.60
N MET A 20 8.67 -10.35 2.89
CA MET A 20 8.92 -10.29 1.46
C MET A 20 10.41 -10.46 1.15
N ILE A 21 11.28 -9.80 1.91
CA ILE A 21 12.73 -9.93 1.76
C ILE A 21 13.17 -11.36 2.09
N SER A 22 12.67 -11.91 3.19
CA SER A 22 13.01 -13.28 3.60
C SER A 22 12.60 -14.31 2.55
N HIS A 23 11.46 -14.10 1.93
CA HIS A 23 10.87 -15.07 1.00
C HIS A 23 11.42 -14.93 -0.43
N PHE A 24 11.65 -13.71 -0.89
CA PHE A 24 12.02 -13.42 -2.28
C PHE A 24 13.44 -12.90 -2.46
N GLY A 25 14.14 -12.61 -1.37
CA GLY A 25 15.50 -12.08 -1.40
C GLY A 25 15.53 -10.59 -1.19
N GLY A 26 16.73 -10.09 -0.88
CA GLY A 26 16.99 -8.70 -0.59
C GLY A 26 17.70 -8.55 0.74
N ILE A 27 17.93 -7.30 1.14
CA ILE A 27 18.64 -6.97 2.36
C ILE A 27 17.68 -6.23 3.30
N PHE A 28 17.57 -6.73 4.54
CA PHE A 28 16.83 -6.05 5.58
C PHE A 28 17.83 -5.36 6.51
N PHE A 29 17.93 -4.05 6.41
CA PHE A 29 18.80 -3.25 7.25
C PHE A 29 18.17 -3.10 8.63
N GLN A 30 18.86 -3.56 9.68
CA GLN A 30 18.34 -3.59 11.04
C GLN A 30 18.10 -2.20 11.63
N GLY A 31 18.89 -1.21 11.22
CA GLY A 31 18.69 0.17 11.67
C GLY A 31 17.32 0.67 11.20
N ASP A 32 16.50 1.11 12.13
CA ASP A 32 15.13 1.59 11.89
C ASP A 32 14.28 0.64 11.04
N ASP A 33 14.42 -0.67 11.26
CA ASP A 33 13.54 -1.68 10.65
C ASP A 33 13.49 -1.59 9.12
N ASN A 34 14.63 -1.39 8.49
CA ASN A 34 14.76 -1.23 7.04
C ASN A 34 14.05 0.00 6.47
N LEU A 35 13.57 0.89 7.31
CA LEU A 35 12.87 2.11 6.88
C LEU A 35 13.87 3.18 6.46
N ALA A 36 13.74 3.63 5.22
CA ALA A 36 14.47 4.80 4.73
C ALA A 36 13.71 6.09 5.07
N ASN A 37 12.38 6.01 5.12
CA ASN A 37 11.51 7.16 5.34
C ASN A 37 10.35 6.79 6.28
N ARG A 38 10.67 6.62 7.56
CA ARG A 38 9.65 6.29 8.57
C ARG A 38 8.54 7.33 8.64
N GLY A 39 8.89 8.61 8.64
CA GLY A 39 7.92 9.69 8.71
C GLY A 39 6.92 9.66 7.55
N SER A 40 7.38 9.30 6.35
CA SER A 40 6.50 9.19 5.20
C SER A 40 5.50 8.05 5.35
N LEU A 41 5.93 6.93 5.93
CA LEU A 41 5.03 5.80 6.20
C LEU A 41 3.99 6.17 7.26
N GLU A 42 4.44 6.80 8.35
CA GLU A 42 3.53 7.27 9.40
C GLU A 42 2.51 8.24 8.83
N TYR A 43 2.96 9.14 7.96
CA TYR A 43 2.09 10.15 7.35
C TYR A 43 1.00 9.50 6.49
N VAL A 44 1.35 8.56 5.62
CA VAL A 44 0.35 7.95 4.73
C VAL A 44 -0.68 7.15 5.53
N LEU A 45 -0.26 6.46 6.58
CA LEU A 45 -1.19 5.69 7.41
C LEU A 45 -2.16 6.59 8.17
N ALA A 46 -1.76 7.81 8.49
CA ALA A 46 -2.67 8.81 9.03
C ALA A 46 -3.54 9.42 7.95
N GLU A 47 -2.97 9.69 6.78
CA GLU A 47 -3.63 10.37 5.66
C GLU A 47 -4.83 9.58 5.12
N ILE A 48 -4.73 8.25 5.06
CA ILE A 48 -5.80 7.43 4.45
C ILE A 48 -7.14 7.57 5.17
N TYR A 49 -7.13 7.92 6.46
CA TYR A 49 -8.34 8.19 7.22
C TYR A 49 -8.51 9.68 7.56
N GLY A 50 -7.71 10.53 6.91
CA GLY A 50 -7.78 11.96 7.11
C GLY A 50 -9.06 12.57 6.57
N SER A 51 -9.42 13.72 7.12
CA SER A 51 -10.59 14.47 6.67
C SER A 51 -10.26 15.95 6.59
N LEU A 52 -11.05 16.66 5.77
CA LEU A 52 -10.95 18.09 5.63
C LEU A 52 -12.38 18.67 5.63
N TYR A 53 -12.66 19.58 6.53
CA TYR A 53 -14.00 20.18 6.70
C TYR A 53 -15.09 19.11 6.85
N GLY A 54 -14.79 18.06 7.63
CA GLY A 54 -15.74 16.99 7.92
C GLY A 54 -15.92 15.95 6.83
N GLN A 55 -15.15 16.05 5.73
CA GLN A 55 -15.22 15.08 4.64
C GLN A 55 -13.92 14.31 4.53
N GLU A 56 -14.01 13.00 4.33
CA GLU A 56 -12.82 12.17 4.14
C GLU A 56 -12.09 12.55 2.86
N LEU A 57 -10.77 12.60 2.93
CA LEU A 57 -9.93 12.86 1.77
C LEU A 57 -9.96 11.69 0.78
N TYR A 58 -10.06 10.47 1.30
CA TYR A 58 -10.08 9.24 0.50
C TYR A 58 -11.24 8.37 0.99
N PRO A 59 -12.49 8.69 0.60
CA PRO A 59 -13.68 8.00 1.14
C PRO A 59 -13.84 6.55 0.69
N ASP A 60 -13.27 6.20 -0.47
CA ASP A 60 -13.38 4.86 -1.04
C ASP A 60 -12.25 3.98 -0.50
N ILE A 61 -12.58 2.75 -0.12
CA ILE A 61 -11.58 1.81 0.40
C ILE A 61 -10.48 1.51 -0.64
N PHE A 62 -10.80 1.56 -1.92
CA PHE A 62 -9.82 1.34 -2.99
C PHE A 62 -8.88 2.53 -3.13
N GLN A 63 -9.36 3.75 -2.86
CA GLN A 63 -8.50 4.93 -2.79
C GLN A 63 -7.51 4.81 -1.63
N LYS A 64 -7.97 4.33 -0.47
CA LYS A 64 -7.10 4.13 0.69
C LYS A 64 -6.02 3.09 0.40
N ALA A 65 -6.42 1.94 -0.14
CA ALA A 65 -5.49 0.86 -0.52
C ALA A 65 -4.49 1.34 -1.56
N GLY A 66 -4.98 2.05 -2.56
CA GLY A 66 -4.15 2.60 -3.63
C GLY A 66 -3.13 3.61 -3.11
N LEU A 67 -3.53 4.43 -2.14
CA LEU A 67 -2.63 5.42 -1.57
C LEU A 67 -1.47 4.77 -0.81
N ILE A 68 -1.73 3.70 -0.08
CA ILE A 68 -0.67 2.95 0.61
C ILE A 68 0.36 2.47 -0.43
N ALA A 69 -0.09 1.79 -1.48
CA ALA A 69 0.80 1.28 -2.51
C ALA A 69 1.54 2.42 -3.22
N TRP A 70 0.81 3.48 -3.58
CA TRP A 70 1.37 4.62 -4.29
C TRP A 70 2.51 5.28 -3.51
N ARG A 71 2.30 5.53 -2.22
CA ARG A 71 3.28 6.20 -1.38
C ARG A 71 4.51 5.32 -1.12
N ILE A 72 4.33 4.00 -0.99
CA ILE A 72 5.47 3.10 -0.80
C ILE A 72 6.37 3.11 -2.04
N ILE A 73 5.76 3.15 -3.24
CA ILE A 73 6.49 3.19 -4.49
C ILE A 73 7.23 4.53 -4.67
N VAL A 74 6.46 5.61 -4.63
CA VAL A 74 6.97 6.94 -4.96
C VAL A 74 7.87 7.47 -3.85
N GLY A 75 7.58 7.14 -2.60
CA GLY A 75 8.28 7.66 -1.42
C GLY A 75 9.52 6.89 -1.03
N HIS A 76 9.85 5.79 -1.68
CA HIS A 76 10.97 4.93 -1.29
C HIS A 76 11.01 4.69 0.22
N ILE A 77 9.91 4.14 0.74
CA ILE A 77 9.71 3.97 2.19
C ILE A 77 10.79 3.08 2.81
N PHE A 78 11.14 1.99 2.13
CA PHE A 78 12.15 1.05 2.61
C PHE A 78 13.44 1.16 1.81
N HIS A 79 14.55 0.74 2.40
CA HIS A 79 15.82 0.65 1.69
C HIS A 79 15.78 -0.42 0.61
N ASP A 80 15.02 -1.49 0.82
CA ASP A 80 14.90 -2.59 -0.14
C ASP A 80 13.53 -3.26 0.01
N GLY A 81 13.10 -3.97 -1.02
CA GLY A 81 11.85 -4.73 -1.00
C GLY A 81 10.59 -3.91 -1.25
N ASN A 82 10.71 -2.67 -1.68
CA ASN A 82 9.54 -1.80 -1.90
C ASN A 82 8.53 -2.39 -2.88
N LYS A 83 8.98 -2.98 -3.98
CA LYS A 83 8.07 -3.48 -5.02
C LYS A 83 7.10 -4.54 -4.50
N ARG A 84 7.60 -5.49 -3.72
CA ARG A 84 6.76 -6.56 -3.17
C ARG A 84 5.96 -6.09 -1.98
N THR A 85 6.56 -5.26 -1.13
CA THR A 85 5.92 -4.73 0.08
C THR A 85 4.69 -3.91 -0.25
N ARG A 86 4.77 -3.05 -1.27
CA ARG A 86 3.65 -2.17 -1.64
C ARG A 86 2.42 -2.94 -2.08
N MET A 87 2.60 -3.95 -2.94
CA MET A 87 1.46 -4.70 -3.45
C MET A 87 0.89 -5.63 -2.39
N GLU A 88 1.74 -6.23 -1.57
CA GLU A 88 1.27 -7.07 -0.47
C GLU A 88 0.55 -6.23 0.60
N SER A 89 1.04 -5.03 0.88
CA SER A 89 0.36 -4.12 1.81
C SER A 89 -1.01 -3.71 1.29
N CYS A 90 -1.10 -3.39 0.00
CA CYS A 90 -2.37 -3.07 -0.66
C CYS A 90 -3.34 -4.25 -0.60
N ARG A 91 -2.86 -5.44 -0.93
CA ARG A 91 -3.66 -6.66 -0.90
C ARG A 91 -4.21 -6.93 0.50
N LEU A 92 -3.33 -6.87 1.51
CA LEU A 92 -3.71 -7.15 2.88
C LEU A 92 -4.70 -6.12 3.41
N PHE A 93 -4.48 -4.83 3.09
CA PHE A 93 -5.41 -3.77 3.49
C PHE A 93 -6.82 -4.05 2.94
N LEU A 94 -6.90 -4.41 1.65
CA LEU A 94 -8.18 -4.74 1.02
C LEU A 94 -8.81 -5.97 1.68
N GLU A 95 -8.02 -7.01 1.96
CA GLU A 95 -8.51 -8.22 2.61
C GLU A 95 -9.10 -7.93 3.98
N LEU A 96 -8.44 -7.10 4.78
CA LEU A 96 -8.94 -6.68 6.10
C LEU A 96 -10.28 -5.97 6.01
N ASN A 97 -10.57 -5.37 4.87
CA ASN A 97 -11.80 -4.61 4.64
C ASN A 97 -12.79 -5.34 3.74
N GLY A 98 -12.66 -6.66 3.62
CA GLY A 98 -13.66 -7.51 2.97
C GLY A 98 -13.50 -7.65 1.46
N HIS A 99 -12.33 -7.38 0.92
CA HIS A 99 -12.08 -7.44 -0.53
C HIS A 99 -10.85 -8.28 -0.82
N LYS A 100 -10.91 -9.06 -1.89
CA LYS A 100 -9.79 -9.90 -2.30
C LYS A 100 -9.22 -9.40 -3.62
N LEU A 101 -7.99 -8.90 -3.58
CA LEU A 101 -7.26 -8.49 -4.77
C LEU A 101 -6.69 -9.72 -5.48
N GLN A 102 -6.99 -9.84 -6.77
CA GLN A 102 -6.46 -10.93 -7.58
C GLN A 102 -5.01 -10.62 -7.97
N MET A 103 -4.09 -11.40 -7.42
CA MET A 103 -2.65 -11.23 -7.64
C MET A 103 -2.22 -12.06 -8.85
N ASP A 104 -1.83 -11.39 -9.93
CA ASP A 104 -1.36 -12.03 -11.14
C ASP A 104 -0.14 -11.28 -11.72
N ILE A 105 0.32 -11.70 -12.89
CA ILE A 105 1.53 -11.16 -13.50
C ILE A 105 1.39 -9.67 -13.87
N GLU A 106 0.18 -9.18 -14.11
CA GLU A 106 -0.03 -7.77 -14.43
C GLU A 106 0.34 -6.83 -13.29
N ILE A 107 0.34 -7.34 -12.05
CA ILE A 107 0.71 -6.55 -10.88
C ILE A 107 2.13 -6.00 -11.01
N VAL A 108 3.05 -6.79 -11.54
CA VAL A 108 4.43 -6.36 -11.73
C VAL A 108 4.49 -5.21 -12.73
N ASP A 109 3.75 -5.32 -13.84
CA ASP A 109 3.72 -4.31 -14.87
C ASP A 109 3.10 -3.01 -14.37
N VAL A 110 1.96 -3.08 -13.69
CA VAL A 110 1.28 -1.91 -13.13
C VAL A 110 2.17 -1.22 -12.10
N ALA A 111 2.82 -2.01 -11.26
CA ALA A 111 3.72 -1.48 -10.25
C ALA A 111 4.88 -0.69 -10.88
N LEU A 112 5.44 -1.20 -11.97
CA LEU A 112 6.50 -0.51 -12.69
C LEU A 112 6.01 0.80 -13.31
N ARG A 113 4.81 0.80 -13.89
CA ARG A 113 4.22 2.00 -14.48
C ARG A 113 3.95 3.09 -13.45
N ILE A 114 3.56 2.73 -12.25
CA ILE A 114 3.42 3.70 -11.15
C ILE A 114 4.78 4.32 -10.84
N ALA A 115 5.81 3.48 -10.71
CA ALA A 115 7.17 3.93 -10.37
C ALA A 115 7.75 4.88 -11.41
N THR A 116 7.36 4.72 -12.69
CA THR A 116 7.81 5.56 -13.80
C THR A 116 6.84 6.70 -14.12
N HIS A 117 5.81 6.87 -13.33
CA HIS A 117 4.75 7.88 -13.52
C HIS A 117 4.00 7.74 -14.85
N GLU A 118 3.93 6.54 -15.40
CA GLU A 118 3.17 6.26 -16.63
C GLU A 118 1.68 6.09 -16.37
N ILE A 119 1.29 5.90 -15.11
CA ILE A 119 -0.11 5.72 -14.72
C ILE A 119 -0.44 6.71 -13.60
N GLU A 120 -1.61 7.34 -13.70
CA GLU A 120 -2.06 8.28 -12.69
C GLU A 120 -2.72 7.55 -11.51
N PHE A 121 -2.78 8.23 -10.37
CA PHE A 121 -3.35 7.63 -9.14
C PHE A 121 -4.77 7.12 -9.35
N ASN A 122 -5.64 7.91 -9.95
CA ASN A 122 -7.04 7.50 -10.15
C ASN A 122 -7.16 6.30 -11.09
N ASP A 123 -6.28 6.20 -12.08
CA ASP A 123 -6.25 5.04 -12.97
C ASP A 123 -5.81 3.79 -12.24
N PHE A 124 -4.87 3.93 -11.31
CA PHE A 124 -4.45 2.81 -10.47
C PHE A 124 -5.59 2.36 -9.55
N VAL A 125 -6.33 3.30 -8.97
CA VAL A 125 -7.49 2.98 -8.13
C VAL A 125 -8.55 2.23 -8.95
N ASP A 126 -8.83 2.67 -10.16
CA ASP A 126 -9.77 1.99 -11.05
C ASP A 126 -9.30 0.57 -11.39
N TRP A 127 -8.01 0.41 -11.62
CA TRP A 127 -7.42 -0.90 -11.86
C TRP A 127 -7.62 -1.83 -10.66
N LEU A 128 -7.43 -1.32 -9.44
CA LEU A 128 -7.66 -2.10 -8.22
C LEU A 128 -9.11 -2.58 -8.13
N LYS A 129 -10.07 -1.71 -8.46
CA LYS A 129 -11.50 -2.07 -8.43
C LYS A 129 -11.80 -3.23 -9.39
N ILE A 130 -11.23 -3.19 -10.59
CA ILE A 130 -11.44 -4.23 -11.60
C ILE A 130 -10.84 -5.57 -11.14
N ARG A 131 -9.72 -5.53 -10.44
CA ARG A 131 -8.98 -6.73 -10.00
C ARG A 131 -9.41 -7.27 -8.64
N THR A 132 -10.42 -6.68 -8.03
CA THR A 132 -10.84 -7.04 -6.68
C THR A 132 -12.23 -7.62 -6.68
N ILE A 133 -12.43 -8.68 -5.90
CA ILE A 133 -13.73 -9.30 -5.68
C ILE A 133 -14.06 -9.23 -4.20
N ALA A 134 -15.35 -9.29 -3.87
CA ALA A 134 -15.78 -9.32 -2.48
C ALA A 134 -15.29 -10.62 -1.83
N ALA A 135 -14.71 -10.52 -0.63
CA ALA A 135 -14.32 -11.69 0.16
C ALA A 135 -15.55 -12.25 0.85
N GLU A 136 -15.69 -13.57 0.81
CA GLU A 136 -16.78 -14.27 1.47
C GLU A 136 -16.47 -14.54 2.94
#